data_e235bdb3ea682ff9db805bb5eddb6a75
#
_entry.id   e235bdb3ea682ff9db805bb5eddb6a75
#
_cell.length_a   1.000
_cell.length_b   1.000
_cell.length_c   1.000
_cell.angle_alpha   90.00
_cell.angle_beta   90.00
_cell.angle_gamma   90.00
#
_symmetry.space_group_name_H-M   'P 1'
#
loop_
_entity.id
_entity.type
_entity.pdbx_description
1 polymer ?
#
loop_
_entity_poly.entity_id
_entity_poly.type
_entity_poly.pdbx_seq_one_letter_code
_entity_poly.pdbx_strand_id
1 'polypeptide(L)'
;MEGKSSIPNPKLLQRLQTEFEFNTVHIQNTLSLLLADNTIPFVARYRKEQTGNLNEVQIANLLDRYEYLKELEDRRETILNSIRDQEKLTRELEKKIHEVQTKQELEDLYLPYKPKRRTRAMIAREKGLEPLALLVLEEQADRNQINNWLDAFQAGLSSPCLLYTSPSPRDRG
;
A
#
# COMPACT_ATOMS: atom_id res chain seq x y z
N MET A 1 13.79 11.93 -16.41
CA MET A 1 12.43 12.48 -16.17
C MET A 1 11.54 11.89 -17.25
N GLU A 2 10.98 10.72 -17.00
CA GLU A 2 10.07 10.07 -17.96
C GLU A 2 8.68 10.65 -17.77
N GLY A 3 8.21 11.41 -18.77
CA GLY A 3 6.87 11.97 -18.84
C GLY A 3 5.85 10.84 -18.88
N LYS A 4 5.19 10.58 -17.76
CA LYS A 4 4.02 9.70 -17.68
C LYS A 4 2.84 10.36 -18.40
N SER A 5 2.84 10.32 -19.73
CA SER A 5 1.61 10.49 -20.53
C SER A 5 0.78 9.21 -20.35
N SER A 6 0.22 9.05 -19.17
CA SER A 6 -0.66 7.93 -18.86
C SER A 6 -2.01 8.26 -19.49
N ILE A 7 -2.31 7.68 -20.65
CA ILE A 7 -3.65 7.70 -21.22
C ILE A 7 -4.60 7.19 -20.14
N PRO A 8 -5.67 7.93 -19.78
CA PRO A 8 -6.58 7.50 -18.72
C PRO A 8 -7.17 6.13 -19.03
N ASN A 9 -7.17 5.24 -18.06
CA ASN A 9 -7.70 3.89 -18.22
C ASN A 9 -9.18 3.95 -18.66
N PRO A 10 -9.59 3.26 -19.74
CA PRO A 10 -10.94 3.33 -20.28
C PRO A 10 -12.01 2.95 -19.28
N LYS A 11 -11.72 2.04 -18.34
CA LYS A 11 -12.65 1.67 -17.25
C LYS A 11 -12.90 2.84 -16.30
N LEU A 12 -11.87 3.63 -15.99
CA LEU A 12 -12.00 4.81 -15.13
C LEU A 12 -12.81 5.90 -15.82
N LEU A 13 -12.61 6.09 -17.14
CA LEU A 13 -13.38 7.07 -17.93
C LEU A 13 -14.88 6.72 -17.94
N GLN A 14 -15.25 5.46 -18.10
CA GLN A 14 -16.66 5.04 -18.06
C GLN A 14 -17.29 5.30 -16.69
N ARG A 15 -16.56 5.05 -15.59
CA ARG A 15 -17.05 5.36 -14.24
C ARG A 15 -17.26 6.86 -14.05
N LEU A 16 -16.28 7.67 -14.43
CA LEU A 16 -16.39 9.13 -14.34
C LEU A 16 -17.56 9.65 -15.18
N GLN A 17 -17.77 9.10 -16.37
CA GLN A 17 -18.91 9.46 -17.21
C GLN A 17 -20.25 9.18 -16.51
N THR A 18 -20.38 8.04 -15.86
CA THR A 18 -21.59 7.67 -15.14
C THR A 18 -21.84 8.57 -13.92
N GLU A 19 -20.76 8.98 -13.23
CA GLU A 19 -20.87 9.81 -12.01
C GLU A 19 -21.13 11.28 -12.31
N PHE A 20 -20.52 11.84 -13.36
CA PHE A 20 -20.59 13.28 -13.67
C PHE A 20 -21.51 13.64 -14.83
N GLU A 21 -22.06 12.64 -15.54
CA GLU A 21 -22.92 12.84 -16.72
C GLU A 21 -22.27 13.70 -17.84
N PHE A 22 -20.94 13.80 -17.84
CA PHE A 22 -20.18 14.53 -18.85
C PHE A 22 -19.85 13.65 -20.05
N ASN A 23 -19.65 14.28 -21.20
CA ASN A 23 -19.21 13.56 -22.39
C ASN A 23 -17.81 12.97 -22.18
N THR A 24 -17.63 11.68 -22.51
CA THR A 24 -16.35 10.96 -22.36
C THR A 24 -15.19 11.67 -23.02
N VAL A 25 -15.43 12.30 -24.19
CA VAL A 25 -14.39 13.05 -24.92
C VAL A 25 -13.93 14.26 -24.12
N HIS A 26 -14.85 15.00 -23.49
CA HIS A 26 -14.50 16.17 -22.67
C HIS A 26 -13.77 15.74 -21.39
N ILE A 27 -14.18 14.66 -20.74
CA ILE A 27 -13.47 14.09 -19.60
C ILE A 27 -12.03 13.72 -19.98
N GLN A 28 -11.88 12.99 -21.09
CA GLN A 28 -10.56 12.55 -21.56
C GLN A 28 -9.64 13.72 -21.90
N ASN A 29 -10.16 14.73 -22.63
CA ASN A 29 -9.41 15.93 -22.98
C ASN A 29 -9.00 16.71 -21.73
N THR A 30 -9.93 16.90 -20.78
CA THR A 30 -9.66 17.61 -19.52
C THR A 30 -8.55 16.91 -18.73
N LEU A 31 -8.66 15.59 -18.54
CA LEU A 31 -7.64 14.82 -17.84
C LEU A 31 -6.29 14.84 -18.56
N SER A 32 -6.28 14.74 -19.90
CA SER A 32 -5.05 14.81 -20.70
C SER A 32 -4.36 16.16 -20.55
N LEU A 33 -5.12 17.26 -20.51
CA LEU A 33 -4.58 18.61 -20.29
C LEU A 33 -3.99 18.76 -18.89
N LEU A 34 -4.67 18.24 -17.85
CA LEU A 34 -4.20 18.31 -16.46
C LEU A 34 -2.97 17.42 -16.23
N LEU A 35 -2.92 16.25 -16.84
CA LEU A 35 -1.76 15.35 -16.78
C LEU A 35 -0.54 15.89 -17.55
N ALA A 36 -0.75 16.87 -18.43
CA ALA A 36 0.32 17.64 -19.11
C ALA A 36 0.75 18.88 -18.30
N ASP A 37 0.59 18.86 -16.98
CA ASP A 37 0.98 19.91 -16.03
C ASP A 37 0.30 21.27 -16.25
N ASN A 38 -0.84 21.31 -16.92
CA ASN A 38 -1.64 22.53 -17.00
C ASN A 38 -2.43 22.74 -15.71
N THR A 39 -2.50 24.00 -15.26
CA THR A 39 -3.27 24.35 -14.06
C THR A 39 -4.78 24.37 -14.33
N ILE A 40 -5.59 24.05 -13.32
CA ILE A 40 -7.06 24.06 -13.41
C ILE A 40 -7.61 25.41 -13.93
N PRO A 41 -7.18 26.57 -13.39
CA PRO A 41 -7.63 27.86 -13.90
C PRO A 41 -7.28 28.10 -15.37
N PHE A 42 -6.12 27.63 -15.81
CA PHE A 42 -5.70 27.74 -17.21
C PHE A 42 -6.63 26.93 -18.12
N VAL A 43 -6.89 25.68 -17.77
CA VAL A 43 -7.76 24.78 -18.54
C VAL A 43 -9.19 25.35 -18.61
N ALA A 44 -9.73 25.80 -17.48
CA ALA A 44 -11.08 26.38 -17.41
C ALA A 44 -11.26 27.65 -18.24
N ARG A 45 -10.21 28.48 -18.36
CA ARG A 45 -10.30 29.77 -19.09
C ARG A 45 -9.98 29.63 -20.56
N TYR A 46 -8.93 28.87 -20.90
CA TYR A 46 -8.34 28.89 -22.25
C TYR A 46 -8.64 27.63 -23.07
N ARG A 47 -9.22 26.57 -22.47
CA ARG A 47 -9.50 25.28 -23.14
C ARG A 47 -10.98 24.88 -23.09
N LYS A 48 -11.87 25.83 -22.99
CA LYS A 48 -13.32 25.60 -22.84
C LYS A 48 -13.91 24.70 -23.92
N GLU A 49 -13.51 24.88 -25.17
CA GLU A 49 -13.99 24.05 -26.28
C GLU A 49 -13.59 22.57 -26.12
N GLN A 50 -12.41 22.30 -25.59
CA GLN A 50 -11.90 20.95 -25.40
C GLN A 50 -12.52 20.28 -24.18
N THR A 51 -12.87 21.07 -23.16
CA THR A 51 -13.43 20.60 -21.89
C THR A 51 -14.97 20.60 -21.84
N GLY A 52 -15.64 21.05 -22.89
CA GLY A 52 -17.10 21.18 -22.93
C GLY A 52 -17.64 22.23 -21.96
N ASN A 53 -16.94 23.36 -21.81
CA ASN A 53 -17.28 24.49 -20.94
C ASN A 53 -17.33 24.16 -19.45
N LEU A 54 -16.59 23.16 -18.98
CA LEU A 54 -16.48 22.84 -17.55
C LEU A 54 -15.86 24.03 -16.80
N ASN A 55 -16.44 24.36 -15.65
CA ASN A 55 -15.93 25.38 -14.76
C ASN A 55 -14.78 24.84 -13.88
N GLU A 56 -14.08 25.75 -13.17
CA GLU A 56 -12.93 25.39 -12.31
C GLU A 56 -13.29 24.35 -11.24
N VAL A 57 -14.49 24.46 -10.64
CA VAL A 57 -14.96 23.54 -9.59
C VAL A 57 -15.24 22.16 -10.16
N GLN A 58 -15.88 22.10 -11.33
CA GLN A 58 -16.16 20.83 -12.00
C GLN A 58 -14.88 20.10 -12.42
N ILE A 59 -13.90 20.85 -12.92
CA ILE A 59 -12.58 20.32 -13.30
C ILE A 59 -11.84 19.82 -12.05
N ALA A 60 -11.88 20.55 -10.93
CA ALA A 60 -11.27 20.12 -9.69
C ALA A 60 -11.90 18.83 -9.16
N ASN A 61 -13.23 18.79 -9.07
CA ASN A 61 -13.95 17.60 -8.62
C ASN A 61 -13.68 16.38 -9.52
N LEU A 62 -13.60 16.59 -10.83
CA LEU A 62 -13.26 15.55 -11.80
C LEU A 62 -11.85 15.00 -11.56
N LEU A 63 -10.87 15.88 -11.31
CA LEU A 63 -9.49 15.49 -11.03
C LEU A 63 -9.39 14.71 -9.73
N ASP A 64 -9.96 15.23 -8.63
CA ASP A 64 -9.95 14.59 -7.32
C ASP A 64 -10.57 13.17 -7.39
N ARG A 65 -11.68 13.07 -8.13
CA ARG A 65 -12.35 11.78 -8.31
C ARG A 65 -11.54 10.80 -9.17
N TYR A 66 -10.90 11.30 -10.20
CA TYR A 66 -10.01 10.49 -11.03
C TYR A 66 -8.82 9.96 -10.23
N GLU A 67 -8.19 10.80 -9.43
CA GLU A 67 -7.06 10.41 -8.57
C GLU A 67 -7.50 9.35 -7.55
N TYR A 68 -8.65 9.56 -6.90
CA TYR A 68 -9.23 8.56 -5.98
C TYR A 68 -9.47 7.20 -6.64
N LEU A 69 -10.07 7.19 -7.83
CA LEU A 69 -10.35 5.95 -8.56
C LEU A 69 -9.07 5.27 -9.03
N LYS A 70 -8.06 6.04 -9.43
CA LYS A 70 -6.75 5.54 -9.82
C LYS A 70 -6.05 4.86 -8.63
N GLU A 71 -6.00 5.54 -7.49
CA GLU A 71 -5.42 4.96 -6.27
C GLU A 71 -6.18 3.71 -5.79
N LEU A 72 -7.49 3.67 -5.96
CA LEU A 72 -8.31 2.50 -5.65
C LEU A 72 -7.91 1.31 -6.55
N GLU A 73 -7.71 1.56 -7.86
CA GLU A 73 -7.33 0.51 -8.81
C GLU A 73 -5.90 0.02 -8.55
N ASP A 74 -4.95 0.93 -8.34
CA ASP A 74 -3.55 0.60 -8.00
C ASP A 74 -3.50 -0.23 -6.69
N ARG A 75 -4.32 0.14 -5.72
CA ARG A 75 -4.42 -0.61 -4.46
C ARG A 75 -5.04 -1.99 -4.66
N ARG A 76 -6.06 -2.09 -5.51
CA ARG A 76 -6.71 -3.36 -5.87
C ARG A 76 -5.71 -4.33 -6.50
N GLU A 77 -4.92 -3.87 -7.46
CA GLU A 77 -3.87 -4.69 -8.08
C GLU A 77 -2.82 -5.16 -7.07
N THR A 78 -2.39 -4.26 -6.17
CA THR A 78 -1.43 -4.60 -5.10
C THR A 78 -1.98 -5.71 -4.20
N ILE A 79 -3.25 -5.61 -3.81
CA ILE A 79 -3.92 -6.61 -2.96
C ILE A 79 -4.07 -7.94 -3.69
N LEU A 80 -4.53 -7.92 -4.95
CA LEU A 80 -4.66 -9.13 -5.75
C LEU A 80 -3.32 -9.86 -5.92
N ASN A 81 -2.25 -9.12 -6.20
CA ASN A 81 -0.91 -9.69 -6.31
C ASN A 81 -0.45 -10.29 -4.97
N SER A 82 -0.64 -9.57 -3.85
CA SER A 82 -0.28 -10.06 -2.52
C SER A 82 -1.03 -11.34 -2.11
N ILE A 83 -2.31 -11.47 -2.47
CA ILE A 83 -3.11 -12.67 -2.17
C ILE A 83 -2.73 -13.81 -3.13
N ARG A 84 -2.40 -13.49 -4.39
CA ARG A 84 -1.90 -14.45 -5.38
C ARG A 84 -0.57 -15.06 -4.96
N ASP A 85 0.36 -14.23 -4.48
CA ASP A 85 1.67 -14.68 -3.97
C ASP A 85 1.56 -15.61 -2.76
N GLN A 86 0.45 -15.50 -2.02
CA GLN A 86 0.12 -16.40 -0.91
C GLN A 86 -0.65 -17.66 -1.36
N GLU A 87 -0.91 -17.83 -2.66
CA GLU A 87 -1.70 -18.94 -3.24
C GLU A 87 -3.12 -19.07 -2.66
N LYS A 88 -3.66 -17.96 -2.11
CA LYS A 88 -4.99 -17.92 -1.47
C LYS A 88 -6.06 -17.23 -2.32
N LEU A 89 -5.73 -16.85 -3.55
CA LEU A 89 -6.67 -16.19 -4.45
C LEU A 89 -7.69 -17.19 -5.00
N THR A 90 -8.94 -17.05 -4.57
CA THR A 90 -10.07 -17.79 -5.13
C THR A 90 -10.82 -16.94 -6.15
N ARG A 91 -11.49 -17.57 -7.14
CA ARG A 91 -12.30 -16.86 -8.15
C ARG A 91 -13.42 -16.01 -7.53
N GLU A 92 -13.98 -16.47 -6.40
CA GLU A 92 -15.03 -15.74 -5.69
C GLU A 92 -14.47 -14.49 -5.01
N LEU A 93 -13.29 -14.60 -4.39
CA LEU A 93 -12.61 -13.48 -3.76
C LEU A 93 -12.18 -12.43 -4.80
N GLU A 94 -11.65 -12.87 -5.93
CA GLU A 94 -11.28 -11.99 -7.04
C GLU A 94 -12.48 -11.17 -7.54
N LYS A 95 -13.65 -11.82 -7.74
CA LYS A 95 -14.89 -11.13 -8.11
C LYS A 95 -15.31 -10.10 -7.06
N LYS A 96 -15.33 -10.48 -5.78
CA LYS A 96 -15.65 -9.55 -4.69
C LYS A 96 -14.73 -8.34 -4.67
N ILE A 97 -13.42 -8.54 -4.82
CA ILE A 97 -12.44 -7.47 -4.87
C ILE A 97 -12.67 -6.53 -6.06
N HIS A 98 -13.11 -7.06 -7.21
CA HIS A 98 -13.44 -6.25 -8.39
C HIS A 98 -14.75 -5.47 -8.24
N GLU A 99 -15.72 -5.97 -7.49
CA GLU A 99 -17.02 -5.33 -7.25
C GLU A 99 -16.95 -4.18 -6.24
N VAL A 100 -15.96 -4.19 -5.36
CA VAL A 100 -15.76 -3.16 -4.33
C VAL A 100 -15.54 -1.78 -4.95
N GLN A 101 -16.22 -0.78 -4.40
CA GLN A 101 -16.17 0.60 -4.89
C GLN A 101 -15.42 1.56 -3.96
N THR A 102 -15.14 1.14 -2.73
CA THR A 102 -14.48 1.98 -1.74
C THR A 102 -13.16 1.39 -1.26
N LYS A 103 -12.19 2.25 -0.90
CA LYS A 103 -10.91 1.79 -0.34
C LYS A 103 -11.10 1.05 0.99
N GLN A 104 -12.10 1.46 1.78
CA GLN A 104 -12.37 0.85 3.08
C GLN A 104 -12.84 -0.60 2.94
N GLU A 105 -13.86 -0.85 2.13
CA GLU A 105 -14.33 -2.21 1.84
C GLU A 105 -13.23 -3.11 1.26
N LEU A 106 -12.34 -2.52 0.43
CA LEU A 106 -11.21 -3.22 -0.16
C LEU A 106 -10.19 -3.65 0.92
N GLU A 107 -9.88 -2.77 1.87
CA GLU A 107 -9.00 -3.09 3.00
C GLU A 107 -9.63 -4.11 3.94
N ASP A 108 -10.94 -4.04 4.19
CA ASP A 108 -11.66 -5.00 5.03
C ASP A 108 -11.60 -6.42 4.45
N LEU A 109 -11.74 -6.56 3.14
CA LEU A 109 -11.57 -7.84 2.44
C LEU A 109 -10.11 -8.34 2.49
N TYR A 110 -9.13 -7.43 2.54
CA TYR A 110 -7.72 -7.77 2.59
C TYR A 110 -7.24 -8.13 4.00
N LEU A 111 -7.90 -7.64 5.06
CA LEU A 111 -7.45 -7.85 6.46
C LEU A 111 -7.06 -9.29 6.81
N PRO A 112 -7.87 -10.33 6.45
CA PRO A 112 -7.51 -11.72 6.76
C PRO A 112 -6.29 -12.24 5.99
N TYR A 113 -5.94 -11.62 4.87
CA TYR A 113 -4.84 -12.00 3.99
C TYR A 113 -3.60 -11.13 4.18
N LYS A 114 -3.72 -10.04 4.94
CA LYS A 114 -2.62 -9.11 5.19
C LYS A 114 -1.47 -9.82 5.91
N PRO A 115 -0.27 -9.88 5.33
CA PRO A 115 0.87 -10.49 5.98
C PRO A 115 1.16 -9.76 7.29
N LYS A 116 1.25 -10.52 8.38
CA LYS A 116 1.59 -9.95 9.68
C LYS A 116 2.99 -9.37 9.60
N ARG A 117 3.14 -8.10 9.98
CA ARG A 117 4.45 -7.46 10.02
C ARG A 117 5.36 -8.25 10.95
N ARG A 118 6.53 -8.67 10.45
CA ARG A 118 7.55 -9.30 11.27
C ARG A 118 7.95 -8.37 12.41
N THR A 119 7.55 -8.69 13.62
CA THR A 119 7.94 -7.94 14.82
C THR A 119 9.30 -8.41 15.29
N ARG A 120 10.01 -7.58 16.07
CA ARG A 120 11.28 -7.97 16.70
C ARG A 120 11.12 -9.24 17.55
N ALA A 121 9.97 -9.39 18.22
CA ALA A 121 9.63 -10.57 19.00
C ALA A 121 9.54 -11.84 18.13
N MET A 122 8.91 -11.74 16.93
CA MET A 122 8.88 -12.88 16.00
C MET A 122 10.26 -13.26 15.50
N ILE A 123 11.09 -12.27 15.18
CA ILE A 123 12.48 -12.49 14.75
C ILE A 123 13.29 -13.14 15.89
N ALA A 124 13.11 -12.69 17.13
CA ALA A 124 13.77 -13.28 18.29
C ALA A 124 13.32 -14.74 18.51
N ARG A 125 12.01 -15.01 18.34
CA ARG A 125 11.44 -16.35 18.44
C ARG A 125 11.97 -17.30 17.36
N GLU A 126 12.03 -16.84 16.11
CA GLU A 126 12.61 -17.58 14.99
C GLU A 126 14.10 -17.88 15.20
N LYS A 127 14.81 -16.99 15.89
CA LYS A 127 16.21 -17.18 16.31
C LYS A 127 16.37 -18.08 17.54
N GLY A 128 15.30 -18.63 18.10
CA GLY A 128 15.34 -19.52 19.26
C GLY A 128 15.60 -18.82 20.58
N LEU A 129 15.33 -17.51 20.70
CA LEU A 129 15.53 -16.74 21.94
C LEU A 129 14.32 -16.81 22.90
N GLU A 130 13.27 -17.57 22.56
CA GLU A 130 12.08 -17.72 23.40
C GLU A 130 12.37 -18.34 24.77
N PRO A 131 13.20 -19.42 24.89
CA PRO A 131 13.54 -20.00 26.19
C PRO A 131 14.29 -19.02 27.09
N LEU A 132 15.17 -18.19 26.53
CA LEU A 132 15.87 -17.15 27.28
C LEU A 132 14.88 -16.12 27.84
N ALA A 133 13.91 -15.68 27.02
CA ALA A 133 12.91 -14.71 27.43
C ALA A 133 12.04 -15.26 28.58
N LEU A 134 11.65 -16.53 28.54
CA LEU A 134 10.90 -17.20 29.60
C LEU A 134 11.72 -17.29 30.88
N LEU A 135 12.99 -17.66 30.77
CA LEU A 135 13.92 -17.79 31.89
C LEU A 135 14.13 -16.45 32.62
N VAL A 136 14.18 -15.34 31.86
CA VAL A 136 14.27 -14.00 32.44
C VAL A 136 12.94 -13.53 33.07
N LEU A 137 11.80 -13.93 32.51
CA LEU A 137 10.47 -13.56 33.02
C LEU A 137 10.13 -14.28 34.34
N GLU A 138 10.67 -15.45 34.57
CA GLU A 138 10.42 -16.24 35.79
C GLU A 138 11.06 -15.65 37.07
N GLU A 139 11.69 -14.46 36.98
CA GLU A 139 12.34 -13.70 38.08
C GLU A 139 13.32 -14.51 38.98
N GLN A 140 13.49 -15.80 38.69
CA GLN A 140 14.35 -16.74 39.43
C GLN A 140 15.64 -17.06 38.70
N ALA A 141 15.84 -16.46 37.52
CA ALA A 141 17.01 -16.73 36.72
C ALA A 141 18.26 -16.13 37.36
N ASP A 142 19.13 -16.99 37.92
CA ASP A 142 20.46 -16.58 38.33
C ASP A 142 21.27 -16.15 37.11
N ARG A 143 22.11 -15.14 37.29
CA ARG A 143 23.00 -14.60 36.25
C ARG A 143 23.86 -15.69 35.61
N ASN A 144 24.23 -16.71 36.35
CA ASN A 144 24.99 -17.85 35.88
C ASN A 144 24.16 -18.74 34.92
N GLN A 145 22.87 -18.89 35.15
CA GLN A 145 21.99 -19.67 34.26
C GLN A 145 21.81 -18.96 32.93
N ILE A 146 21.66 -17.63 32.94
CA ILE A 146 21.56 -16.80 31.73
C ILE A 146 22.87 -16.89 30.92
N ASN A 147 24.02 -16.77 31.58
CA ASN A 147 25.33 -16.88 30.92
C ASN A 147 25.55 -18.27 30.31
N ASN A 148 25.27 -19.33 31.05
CA ASN A 148 25.40 -20.70 30.56
C ASN A 148 24.50 -20.96 29.34
N TRP A 149 23.28 -20.41 29.35
CA TRP A 149 22.38 -20.51 28.22
C TRP A 149 22.90 -19.71 27.00
N LEU A 150 23.44 -18.51 27.22
CA LEU A 150 24.05 -17.68 26.16
C LEU A 150 25.25 -18.35 25.52
N ASP A 151 26.13 -18.96 26.34
CA ASP A 151 27.32 -19.68 25.87
C ASP A 151 26.92 -20.91 25.02
N ALA A 152 25.93 -21.68 25.48
CA ALA A 152 25.39 -22.82 24.74
C ALA A 152 24.72 -22.39 23.44
N PHE A 153 23.99 -21.28 23.45
CA PHE A 153 23.34 -20.69 22.26
C PHE A 153 24.36 -20.16 21.25
N GLN A 154 25.43 -19.51 21.71
CA GLN A 154 26.51 -19.04 20.86
C GLN A 154 27.33 -20.18 20.25
N ALA A 155 27.54 -21.28 20.99
CA ALA A 155 28.19 -22.48 20.48
C ALA A 155 27.37 -23.18 19.38
N GLY A 156 26.03 -23.07 19.41
CA GLY A 156 25.14 -23.59 18.38
C GLY A 156 24.95 -22.67 17.14
N LEU A 157 25.34 -21.40 17.24
CA LEU A 157 25.30 -20.43 16.15
C LEU A 157 26.68 -20.31 15.52
N SER A 158 26.82 -20.75 14.28
CA SER A 158 28.06 -20.68 13.51
C SER A 158 28.57 -19.25 13.20
N SER A 159 27.96 -18.21 13.79
CA SER A 159 28.37 -16.81 13.59
C SER A 159 27.96 -15.92 14.79
N PRO A 160 28.91 -15.42 15.57
CA PRO A 160 28.64 -14.55 16.73
C PRO A 160 28.16 -13.13 16.36
N CYS A 161 28.12 -12.79 15.09
CA CYS A 161 27.81 -11.44 14.59
C CYS A 161 26.31 -11.04 14.63
N LEU A 162 25.39 -11.95 14.89
CA LEU A 162 23.94 -11.70 14.80
C LEU A 162 23.30 -11.16 16.08
N LEU A 163 24.02 -11.14 17.20
CA LEU A 163 23.49 -10.65 18.49
C LEU A 163 23.63 -9.14 18.66
N TYR A 164 24.49 -8.48 17.91
CA TYR A 164 24.81 -7.04 18.08
C TYR A 164 24.25 -6.10 17.03
N THR A 165 23.55 -6.57 16.02
CA THR A 165 22.95 -5.69 14.98
C THR A 165 21.51 -5.28 15.32
N SER A 166 21.28 -4.72 16.51
CA SER A 166 20.11 -3.91 16.76
C SER A 166 20.53 -2.45 16.62
N PRO A 167 20.08 -1.71 15.58
CA PRO A 167 20.35 -0.28 15.50
C PRO A 167 19.79 0.41 16.74
N SER A 168 20.66 1.17 17.43
CA SER A 168 20.27 1.98 18.58
C SER A 168 19.12 2.93 18.19
N PRO A 169 18.14 3.18 19.07
CA PRO A 169 17.07 4.15 18.81
C PRO A 169 17.56 5.59 18.58
N ARG A 170 18.86 5.87 18.75
CA ARG A 170 19.46 7.20 18.61
C ARG A 170 19.89 7.56 17.19
N ASP A 171 19.88 6.63 16.24
CA ASP A 171 20.31 6.91 14.86
C ASP A 171 19.16 7.28 13.92
N ARG A 172 18.09 7.85 14.44
CA ARG A 172 17.07 8.56 13.66
C ARG A 172 17.19 10.05 13.91
N GLY A 173 18.18 10.67 13.26
CA GLY A 173 18.25 12.09 12.99
C GLY A 173 17.64 12.42 11.64
#